data_fc90b6a7aa8c3ae938fed94cd9b9ae4f
#
_entry.id   fc90b6a7aa8c3ae938fed94cd9b9ae4f
#
_cell.length_a   1.000
_cell.length_b   1.000
_cell.length_c   1.000
_cell.angle_alpha   90.00
_cell.angle_beta   90.00
_cell.angle_gamma   90.00
#
_symmetry.space_group_name_H-M   'P 1'
#
loop_
_entity.id
_entity.type
_entity.pdbx_description
1 polymer ?
#
loop_
_entity_poly.entity_id
_entity_poly.type
_entity_poly.pdbx_seq_one_letter_code
_entity_poly.pdbx_strand_id
1 'polypeptide(L)'
;MTGFYIVSNDNSQSLNPANASEVKSGSYAPVFSADEVATAEYQIASTATYTITIDLNTVKMEVTKIDYDHLYLIGSAMKGEPGAWKTEDGVEMTRVSEGVFTWNGFLYAKNSEGGDTEFKFINQLIAGNWENCFVFDQTQEGNQLITLGETYTISYFTAGNHDNKFTVPSDGYYKLTVDLNALTLLVEQGDPTAIEEVSAAVKPVVTVSGSTIQVLTNGAVVDDVMVFDLLGNCVASTVADSDCSFDMAHGGVYVVRINCGNAVYSNKVIVK
;
A
#
# COMPACT_ATOMS: atom_id res chain seq x y z
N MET A 1 -33.10 -3.69 -26.24
CA MET A 1 -31.98 -4.58 -25.87
C MET A 1 -32.51 -5.39 -24.70
N THR A 2 -32.77 -6.68 -24.88
CA THR A 2 -33.13 -7.57 -23.75
C THR A 2 -31.87 -7.78 -22.93
N GLY A 3 -31.89 -7.32 -21.68
CA GLY A 3 -30.83 -7.60 -20.73
C GLY A 3 -30.76 -9.10 -20.42
N PHE A 4 -29.63 -9.56 -19.97
CA PHE A 4 -29.48 -10.90 -19.40
C PHE A 4 -28.87 -10.79 -18.01
N TYR A 5 -29.21 -11.72 -17.16
CA TYR A 5 -28.67 -11.81 -15.81
C TYR A 5 -27.64 -12.95 -15.74
N ILE A 6 -26.58 -12.74 -14.97
CA ILE A 6 -25.61 -13.76 -14.67
C ILE A 6 -26.01 -14.37 -13.34
N VAL A 7 -26.26 -15.68 -13.33
CA VAL A 7 -26.70 -16.39 -12.14
C VAL A 7 -25.76 -17.58 -11.86
N SER A 8 -25.69 -18.01 -10.61
CA SER A 8 -24.94 -19.21 -10.24
C SER A 8 -25.58 -20.46 -10.85
N ASN A 9 -24.76 -21.42 -11.26
CA ASN A 9 -25.23 -22.73 -11.75
C ASN A 9 -25.54 -23.73 -10.63
N ASP A 10 -25.36 -23.37 -9.38
CA ASP A 10 -25.61 -24.20 -8.22
C ASP A 10 -27.11 -24.24 -7.88
N ASN A 11 -27.87 -25.04 -8.64
CA ASN A 11 -29.29 -25.24 -8.38
C ASN A 11 -29.60 -26.03 -7.11
N SER A 12 -28.59 -26.56 -6.40
CA SER A 12 -28.80 -27.33 -5.16
C SER A 12 -28.97 -26.43 -3.95
N GLN A 13 -28.62 -25.13 -4.08
CA GLN A 13 -28.76 -24.17 -3.01
C GLN A 13 -29.94 -23.26 -3.30
N SER A 14 -31.02 -23.48 -2.60
CA SER A 14 -32.20 -22.62 -2.57
C SER A 14 -31.81 -21.17 -2.26
N LEU A 15 -32.24 -20.23 -3.09
CA LEU A 15 -31.85 -18.85 -3.09
C LEU A 15 -32.50 -18.03 -1.98
N ASN A 16 -31.98 -18.26 -0.84
CA ASN A 16 -32.05 -17.33 0.26
C ASN A 16 -30.75 -16.49 0.26
N PRO A 17 -30.69 -15.21 0.63
CA PRO A 17 -29.45 -14.47 0.84
C PRO A 17 -28.42 -15.20 1.72
N ALA A 18 -28.86 -16.15 2.53
CA ALA A 18 -28.01 -17.06 3.29
C ALA A 18 -27.29 -18.15 2.45
N ASN A 19 -27.67 -18.33 1.19
CA ASN A 19 -27.16 -19.39 0.30
C ASN A 19 -26.54 -18.85 -1.00
N ALA A 20 -26.24 -17.57 -1.06
CA ALA A 20 -25.49 -17.00 -2.18
C ALA A 20 -24.11 -17.64 -2.27
N SER A 21 -23.68 -18.04 -3.48
CA SER A 21 -22.35 -18.57 -3.68
C SER A 21 -21.32 -17.50 -3.39
N GLU A 22 -20.44 -17.75 -2.42
CA GLU A 22 -19.39 -16.83 -2.03
C GLU A 22 -18.30 -16.80 -3.11
N VAL A 23 -18.12 -15.62 -3.73
CA VAL A 23 -17.12 -15.43 -4.80
C VAL A 23 -15.78 -15.06 -4.19
N LYS A 24 -14.77 -15.89 -4.46
CA LYS A 24 -13.34 -15.65 -4.18
C LYS A 24 -12.62 -15.57 -5.52
N SER A 25 -11.33 -15.28 -5.50
CA SER A 25 -10.52 -15.45 -6.72
C SER A 25 -10.65 -16.88 -7.23
N GLY A 26 -10.99 -17.04 -8.50
CA GLY A 26 -11.18 -18.37 -9.08
C GLY A 26 -11.96 -18.33 -10.38
N SER A 27 -12.30 -19.52 -10.86
CA SER A 27 -13.00 -19.76 -12.11
C SER A 27 -14.39 -20.31 -11.82
N TYR A 28 -15.40 -19.71 -12.42
CA TYR A 28 -16.80 -20.03 -12.20
C TYR A 28 -17.48 -20.33 -13.53
N ALA A 29 -18.52 -21.16 -13.51
CA ALA A 29 -19.35 -21.46 -14.66
C ALA A 29 -20.76 -20.86 -14.47
N PRO A 30 -20.96 -19.58 -14.85
CA PRO A 30 -22.26 -18.93 -14.68
C PRO A 30 -23.29 -19.52 -15.66
N VAL A 31 -24.56 -19.39 -15.29
CA VAL A 31 -25.69 -19.65 -16.17
C VAL A 31 -26.30 -18.32 -16.59
N PHE A 32 -26.64 -18.17 -17.85
CA PHE A 32 -27.35 -17.00 -18.35
C PHE A 32 -28.84 -17.26 -18.34
N SER A 33 -29.62 -16.42 -17.70
CA SER A 33 -31.08 -16.47 -17.70
C SER A 33 -31.65 -15.28 -18.47
N ALA A 34 -32.66 -15.50 -19.26
CA ALA A 34 -33.43 -14.46 -19.93
C ALA A 34 -34.58 -13.93 -19.05
N ASP A 35 -34.88 -14.62 -17.97
CA ASP A 35 -35.96 -14.26 -17.05
C ASP A 35 -35.45 -13.33 -15.94
N GLU A 36 -36.25 -12.34 -15.56
CA GLU A 36 -35.94 -11.38 -14.50
C GLU A 36 -35.83 -12.02 -13.08
N VAL A 37 -36.19 -13.27 -12.94
CA VAL A 37 -36.09 -13.97 -11.67
C VAL A 37 -34.68 -14.49 -11.50
N ALA A 38 -33.81 -13.66 -10.97
CA ALA A 38 -32.51 -14.06 -10.49
C ALA A 38 -32.73 -15.09 -9.37
N THR A 39 -32.53 -16.34 -9.69
CA THR A 39 -32.69 -17.42 -8.73
C THR A 39 -31.43 -17.71 -7.94
N ALA A 40 -30.26 -17.22 -8.35
CA ALA A 40 -29.00 -17.29 -7.63
C ALA A 40 -28.11 -16.06 -7.89
N GLU A 41 -27.64 -15.47 -6.81
CA GLU A 41 -26.71 -14.35 -6.86
C GLU A 41 -25.30 -14.82 -6.50
N TYR A 42 -24.29 -14.13 -7.04
CA TYR A 42 -22.93 -14.26 -6.55
C TYR A 42 -22.72 -13.21 -5.45
N GLN A 43 -22.18 -13.67 -4.32
CA GLN A 43 -21.85 -12.80 -3.19
C GLN A 43 -20.33 -12.72 -3.05
N ILE A 44 -19.81 -11.50 -2.89
CA ILE A 44 -18.38 -11.27 -2.67
C ILE A 44 -18.02 -11.68 -1.24
N ALA A 45 -17.01 -12.54 -1.09
CA ALA A 45 -16.52 -13.06 0.18
C ALA A 45 -15.92 -12.01 1.13
N SER A 46 -15.31 -10.98 0.55
CA SER A 46 -14.67 -9.89 1.31
C SER A 46 -14.69 -8.60 0.50
N THR A 47 -14.77 -7.48 1.17
CA THR A 47 -14.64 -6.18 0.53
C THR A 47 -13.22 -6.06 -0.04
N ALA A 48 -13.11 -5.81 -1.33
CA ALA A 48 -11.86 -5.62 -2.07
C ALA A 48 -12.16 -5.14 -3.49
N THR A 49 -11.12 -4.82 -4.26
CA THR A 49 -11.24 -4.60 -5.70
C THR A 49 -11.05 -5.93 -6.44
N TYR A 50 -11.93 -6.21 -7.38
CA TYR A 50 -11.90 -7.43 -8.18
C TYR A 50 -11.93 -7.11 -9.67
N THR A 51 -11.20 -7.89 -10.46
CA THR A 51 -11.43 -8.01 -11.90
C THR A 51 -12.35 -9.21 -12.15
N ILE A 52 -13.45 -8.98 -12.85
CA ILE A 52 -14.37 -10.04 -13.26
C ILE A 52 -14.36 -10.08 -14.79
N THR A 53 -13.90 -11.19 -15.35
CA THR A 53 -13.88 -11.44 -16.78
C THR A 53 -14.92 -12.49 -17.11
N ILE A 54 -15.79 -12.21 -18.08
CA ILE A 54 -16.83 -13.13 -18.52
C ILE A 54 -16.61 -13.44 -19.99
N ASP A 55 -16.35 -14.72 -20.29
CA ASP A 55 -16.29 -15.23 -21.66
C ASP A 55 -17.66 -15.81 -22.03
N LEU A 56 -18.37 -15.15 -22.90
CA LEU A 56 -19.68 -15.55 -23.35
C LEU A 56 -19.67 -16.76 -24.29
N ASN A 57 -18.52 -17.04 -24.94
CA ASN A 57 -18.40 -18.19 -25.85
C ASN A 57 -18.22 -19.50 -25.07
N THR A 58 -17.47 -19.45 -23.99
CA THR A 58 -17.20 -20.63 -23.14
C THR A 58 -18.08 -20.66 -21.90
N VAL A 59 -18.91 -19.64 -21.69
CA VAL A 59 -19.78 -19.49 -20.51
C VAL A 59 -18.95 -19.64 -19.23
N LYS A 60 -17.88 -18.86 -19.15
CA LYS A 60 -16.94 -18.91 -18.04
C LYS A 60 -16.77 -17.51 -17.42
N MET A 61 -16.78 -17.45 -16.10
CA MET A 61 -16.46 -16.25 -15.33
C MET A 61 -15.17 -16.48 -14.55
N GLU A 62 -14.23 -15.59 -14.70
CA GLU A 62 -13.01 -15.55 -13.89
C GLU A 62 -13.06 -14.35 -12.98
N VAL A 63 -12.79 -14.56 -11.70
CA VAL A 63 -12.73 -13.52 -10.68
C VAL A 63 -11.32 -13.50 -10.14
N THR A 64 -10.69 -12.33 -10.16
CA THR A 64 -9.37 -12.11 -9.61
C THR A 64 -9.44 -10.94 -8.65
N LYS A 65 -9.10 -11.18 -7.38
CA LYS A 65 -8.90 -10.10 -6.42
C LYS A 65 -7.67 -9.31 -6.82
N ILE A 66 -7.81 -7.98 -6.89
CA ILE A 66 -6.68 -7.10 -7.16
C ILE A 66 -6.02 -6.79 -5.81
N ASP A 67 -4.76 -7.19 -5.67
CA ASP A 67 -3.90 -6.76 -4.58
C ASP A 67 -2.84 -5.81 -5.15
N TYR A 68 -2.65 -4.71 -4.46
CA TYR A 68 -1.68 -3.69 -4.85
C TYR A 68 -0.45 -3.84 -3.96
N ASP A 69 0.72 -4.06 -4.58
CA ASP A 69 1.98 -4.14 -3.85
C ASP A 69 2.47 -2.77 -3.41
N HIS A 70 2.14 -1.74 -4.18
CA HIS A 70 2.59 -0.37 -3.99
C HIS A 70 1.45 0.63 -4.10
N LEU A 71 1.54 1.69 -3.31
CA LEU A 71 0.72 2.89 -3.42
C LEU A 71 1.61 4.10 -3.18
N TYR A 72 1.42 5.14 -3.98
CA TYR A 72 2.21 6.35 -3.91
C TYR A 72 1.31 7.57 -3.73
N LEU A 73 1.73 8.48 -2.87
CA LEU A 73 1.16 9.80 -2.72
C LEU A 73 1.75 10.73 -3.78
N ILE A 74 0.92 11.47 -4.50
CA ILE A 74 1.35 12.37 -5.56
C ILE A 74 0.61 13.70 -5.49
N GLY A 75 1.28 14.78 -5.84
CA GLY A 75 0.71 16.11 -5.93
C GLY A 75 1.61 17.22 -5.42
N SER A 76 1.11 18.44 -5.47
CA SER A 76 1.84 19.63 -5.03
C SER A 76 1.93 19.75 -3.50
N ALA A 77 1.04 19.10 -2.75
CA ALA A 77 0.98 19.21 -1.29
C ALA A 77 2.26 18.73 -0.58
N MET A 78 3.01 17.78 -1.14
CA MET A 78 4.24 17.27 -0.52
C MET A 78 5.45 18.20 -0.70
N LYS A 79 5.43 19.06 -1.70
CA LYS A 79 6.58 19.94 -2.04
C LYS A 79 6.26 21.42 -1.84
N GLY A 80 4.99 21.82 -1.72
CA GLY A 80 4.58 23.23 -1.70
C GLY A 80 4.93 23.99 -2.99
N GLU A 81 5.13 23.26 -4.10
CA GLU A 81 5.59 23.81 -5.37
C GLU A 81 4.49 23.71 -6.44
N PRO A 82 4.24 24.77 -7.21
CA PRO A 82 3.31 24.69 -8.33
C PRO A 82 3.85 23.73 -9.38
N GLY A 83 2.96 22.90 -9.94
CA GLY A 83 3.32 21.98 -11.02
C GLY A 83 4.09 20.71 -10.60
N ALA A 84 4.11 20.36 -9.31
CA ALA A 84 4.74 19.14 -8.78
C ALA A 84 3.93 17.85 -9.11
N TRP A 85 3.34 17.79 -10.30
CA TRP A 85 2.52 16.68 -10.78
C TRP A 85 3.29 15.83 -11.80
N LYS A 86 4.18 14.96 -11.29
CA LYS A 86 4.91 14.00 -12.12
C LYS A 86 4.70 12.61 -11.56
N THR A 87 4.13 11.71 -12.35
CA THR A 87 3.79 10.36 -11.92
C THR A 87 5.00 9.52 -11.51
N GLU A 88 6.18 9.86 -12.03
CA GLU A 88 7.45 9.24 -11.64
C GLU A 88 8.00 9.72 -10.29
N ASP A 89 7.51 10.86 -9.77
CA ASP A 89 7.97 11.48 -8.51
C ASP A 89 7.07 11.14 -7.31
N GLY A 90 6.15 10.18 -7.43
CA GLY A 90 5.27 9.77 -6.33
C GLY A 90 6.05 9.30 -5.11
N VAL A 91 5.58 9.66 -3.92
CA VAL A 91 6.17 9.24 -2.64
C VAL A 91 5.52 7.94 -2.20
N GLU A 92 6.30 6.89 -2.03
CA GLU A 92 5.80 5.58 -1.65
C GLU A 92 5.20 5.59 -0.25
N MET A 93 4.03 4.99 -0.12
CA MET A 93 3.37 4.74 1.16
C MET A 93 3.79 3.37 1.69
N THR A 94 3.89 3.25 3.01
CA THR A 94 4.22 1.98 3.66
C THR A 94 3.01 1.05 3.65
N ARG A 95 3.16 -0.14 3.06
CA ARG A 95 2.15 -1.19 3.10
C ARG A 95 2.13 -1.84 4.49
N VAL A 96 1.02 -1.73 5.22
CA VAL A 96 0.86 -2.28 6.57
C VAL A 96 0.12 -3.63 6.60
N SER A 97 -0.70 -3.87 5.60
CA SER A 97 -1.36 -5.17 5.35
C SER A 97 -1.84 -5.22 3.90
N GLU A 98 -2.46 -6.33 3.50
CA GLU A 98 -3.07 -6.48 2.17
C GLU A 98 -4.06 -5.34 1.89
N GLY A 99 -3.79 -4.54 0.86
CA GLY A 99 -4.60 -3.41 0.43
C GLY A 99 -4.60 -2.19 1.37
N VAL A 100 -3.81 -2.19 2.45
CA VAL A 100 -3.76 -1.07 3.41
C VAL A 100 -2.37 -0.44 3.44
N PHE A 101 -2.33 0.87 3.26
CA PHE A 101 -1.12 1.66 3.17
C PHE A 101 -1.16 2.86 4.11
N THR A 102 -0.03 3.22 4.70
CA THR A 102 0.11 4.42 5.53
C THR A 102 1.23 5.31 5.01
N TRP A 103 1.08 6.60 5.26
CA TRP A 103 2.12 7.59 5.06
C TRP A 103 2.05 8.62 6.19
N ASN A 104 3.20 9.04 6.69
CA ASN A 104 3.32 10.10 7.67
C ASN A 104 4.34 11.12 7.18
N GLY A 105 3.94 12.37 7.08
CA GLY A 105 4.84 13.41 6.61
C GLY A 105 4.22 14.79 6.59
N PHE A 106 4.97 15.75 6.09
CA PHE A 106 4.57 17.14 6.03
C PHE A 106 3.83 17.45 4.73
N LEU A 107 2.65 18.06 4.84
CA LEU A 107 1.90 18.59 3.70
C LEU A 107 1.77 20.11 3.81
N TYR A 108 1.92 20.77 2.67
CA TYR A 108 1.71 22.20 2.51
C TYR A 108 0.28 22.48 2.06
N ALA A 109 -0.38 23.46 2.67
CA ALA A 109 -1.71 23.91 2.24
C ALA A 109 -1.65 24.85 1.04
N LYS A 110 -0.55 25.61 0.94
CA LYS A 110 -0.32 26.56 -0.14
C LYS A 110 1.02 26.29 -0.82
N ASN A 111 1.07 26.53 -2.12
CA ASN A 111 2.31 26.52 -2.87
C ASN A 111 3.05 27.87 -2.73
N SER A 112 4.26 27.97 -3.26
CA SER A 112 5.09 29.18 -3.23
C SER A 112 4.46 30.41 -3.90
N GLU A 113 3.45 30.22 -4.73
CA GLU A 113 2.69 31.29 -5.41
C GLU A 113 1.37 31.64 -4.69
N GLY A 114 1.07 30.98 -3.56
CA GLY A 114 -0.13 31.20 -2.75
C GLY A 114 -1.38 30.43 -3.22
N GLY A 115 -1.27 29.61 -4.25
CA GLY A 115 -2.33 28.70 -4.70
C GLY A 115 -2.50 27.52 -3.76
N ASP A 116 -3.70 26.93 -3.73
CA ASP A 116 -3.96 25.69 -2.99
C ASP A 116 -3.10 24.54 -3.52
N THR A 117 -2.64 23.71 -2.61
CA THR A 117 -1.94 22.48 -2.95
C THR A 117 -2.92 21.32 -2.92
N GLU A 118 -2.59 20.28 -3.68
CA GLU A 118 -3.46 19.14 -3.88
C GLU A 118 -2.66 17.84 -3.84
N PHE A 119 -3.33 16.73 -3.50
CA PHE A 119 -2.77 15.39 -3.61
C PHE A 119 -3.83 14.35 -3.99
N LYS A 120 -3.37 13.24 -4.53
CA LYS A 120 -4.11 11.99 -4.77
C LYS A 120 -3.15 10.80 -4.69
N PHE A 121 -3.62 9.62 -5.00
CA PHE A 121 -2.82 8.40 -4.93
C PHE A 121 -2.71 7.75 -6.30
N ILE A 122 -1.56 7.11 -6.57
CA ILE A 122 -1.32 6.29 -7.76
C ILE A 122 -0.70 4.96 -7.34
N ASN A 123 -0.92 3.90 -8.11
CA ASN A 123 -0.37 2.58 -7.80
C ASN A 123 0.85 2.19 -8.65
N GLN A 124 1.31 3.08 -9.54
CA GLN A 124 2.45 2.85 -10.42
C GLN A 124 3.20 4.14 -10.70
N LEU A 125 4.53 4.08 -10.75
CA LEU A 125 5.41 5.20 -11.12
C LEU A 125 5.76 5.13 -12.61
N ILE A 126 4.77 5.39 -13.47
CA ILE A 126 4.96 5.42 -14.93
C ILE A 126 4.79 6.84 -15.43
N ALA A 127 5.85 7.42 -16.00
CA ALA A 127 5.85 8.80 -16.49
C ALA A 127 4.66 9.10 -17.42
N GLY A 128 3.87 10.09 -17.05
CA GLY A 128 2.70 10.54 -17.82
C GLY A 128 1.47 9.61 -17.77
N ASN A 129 1.51 8.53 -16.99
CA ASN A 129 0.36 7.62 -16.85
C ASN A 129 -0.52 8.02 -15.66
N TRP A 130 -1.70 8.54 -15.95
CA TRP A 130 -2.71 8.97 -14.97
C TRP A 130 -3.90 8.00 -14.85
N GLU A 131 -3.88 6.87 -15.55
CA GLU A 131 -5.01 5.93 -15.57
C GLU A 131 -5.13 5.12 -14.27
N ASN A 132 -4.03 5.00 -13.52
CA ASN A 132 -3.97 4.15 -12.32
C ASN A 132 -3.96 4.97 -11.03
N CYS A 133 -4.95 5.85 -10.86
CA CYS A 133 -5.04 6.70 -9.68
C CYS A 133 -6.30 6.49 -8.86
N PHE A 134 -6.20 6.83 -7.58
CA PHE A 134 -7.32 6.90 -6.64
C PHE A 134 -7.53 8.37 -6.27
N VAL A 135 -8.76 8.81 -6.40
CA VAL A 135 -9.21 10.18 -6.24
C VAL A 135 -10.30 10.25 -5.18
N PHE A 136 -10.63 11.46 -4.69
CA PHE A 136 -11.85 11.66 -3.94
C PHE A 136 -13.06 11.39 -4.84
N ASP A 137 -14.21 11.09 -4.26
CA ASP A 137 -15.47 10.78 -4.93
C ASP A 137 -15.60 11.43 -6.32
N GLN A 138 -15.38 10.62 -7.37
CA GLN A 138 -15.41 11.10 -8.77
C GLN A 138 -16.81 11.39 -9.30
N THR A 139 -17.86 11.14 -8.52
CA THR A 139 -19.25 11.37 -8.91
C THR A 139 -19.71 12.82 -8.70
N GLN A 140 -18.97 13.58 -7.90
CA GLN A 140 -19.21 14.99 -7.60
C GLN A 140 -18.06 15.84 -8.13
N GLU A 141 -18.34 17.10 -8.49
CA GLU A 141 -17.30 18.03 -8.91
C GLU A 141 -16.70 18.74 -7.68
N GLY A 142 -15.39 18.80 -7.62
CA GLY A 142 -14.63 19.59 -6.65
C GLY A 142 -13.69 18.77 -5.77
N ASN A 143 -12.62 19.44 -5.35
CA ASN A 143 -11.62 18.86 -4.45
C ASN A 143 -12.15 18.78 -3.01
N GLN A 144 -11.65 17.82 -2.24
CA GLN A 144 -12.00 17.63 -0.85
C GLN A 144 -10.97 18.25 0.07
N LEU A 145 -11.39 19.25 0.85
CA LEU A 145 -10.62 19.72 1.99
C LEU A 145 -10.68 18.68 3.11
N ILE A 146 -9.52 18.16 3.51
CA ILE A 146 -9.46 17.14 4.58
C ILE A 146 -9.56 17.77 5.97
N THR A 147 -10.04 16.97 6.92
CA THR A 147 -10.13 17.30 8.36
C THR A 147 -9.50 16.17 9.17
N LEU A 148 -8.75 16.50 10.21
CA LEU A 148 -8.15 15.51 11.10
C LEU A 148 -9.22 14.68 11.82
N GLY A 149 -9.01 13.38 11.89
CA GLY A 149 -9.93 12.41 12.48
C GLY A 149 -11.03 11.90 11.57
N GLU A 150 -11.15 12.46 10.37
CA GLU A 150 -12.20 12.08 9.42
C GLU A 150 -11.74 10.99 8.45
N THR A 151 -12.74 10.23 7.95
CA THR A 151 -12.55 9.21 6.93
C THR A 151 -13.31 9.60 5.67
N TYR A 152 -12.63 9.54 4.54
CA TYR A 152 -13.17 9.91 3.22
C TYR A 152 -13.26 8.68 2.34
N THR A 153 -14.30 8.65 1.49
CA THR A 153 -14.37 7.67 0.40
C THR A 153 -13.39 8.06 -0.70
N ILE A 154 -12.67 7.08 -1.22
CA ILE A 154 -11.86 7.23 -2.43
C ILE A 154 -12.43 6.36 -3.55
N SER A 155 -12.14 6.73 -4.79
CA SER A 155 -12.58 6.01 -5.97
C SER A 155 -11.39 5.72 -6.87
N TYR A 156 -11.34 4.53 -7.47
CA TYR A 156 -10.44 4.29 -8.59
C TYR A 156 -10.91 5.15 -9.77
N PHE A 157 -10.01 6.01 -10.27
CA PHE A 157 -10.36 6.96 -11.31
C PHE A 157 -10.74 6.25 -12.62
N THR A 158 -11.85 6.68 -13.19
CA THR A 158 -12.33 6.20 -14.49
C THR A 158 -12.43 7.39 -15.44
N ALA A 159 -11.83 7.28 -16.61
CA ALA A 159 -11.83 8.33 -17.61
C ALA A 159 -13.25 8.84 -17.93
N GLY A 160 -13.40 10.15 -18.01
CA GLY A 160 -14.70 10.83 -18.21
C GLY A 160 -15.43 11.23 -16.93
N ASN A 161 -14.92 10.85 -15.76
CA ASN A 161 -15.39 11.34 -14.45
C ASN A 161 -14.49 12.47 -13.92
N HIS A 162 -14.85 13.00 -12.73
CA HIS A 162 -14.10 14.08 -12.10
C HIS A 162 -12.81 13.59 -11.46
N ASP A 163 -11.68 14.19 -11.83
CA ASP A 163 -10.37 13.94 -11.24
C ASP A 163 -10.19 14.78 -9.97
N ASN A 164 -11.03 14.52 -8.97
CA ASN A 164 -11.04 15.23 -7.71
C ASN A 164 -9.84 14.84 -6.85
N LYS A 165 -9.29 15.82 -6.17
CA LYS A 165 -8.10 15.67 -5.33
C LYS A 165 -8.43 16.01 -3.90
N PHE A 166 -7.48 15.74 -3.00
CA PHE A 166 -7.54 16.19 -1.62
C PHE A 166 -6.70 17.45 -1.44
N THR A 167 -7.15 18.35 -0.56
CA THR A 167 -6.43 19.55 -0.12
C THR A 167 -6.32 19.56 1.40
N VAL A 168 -5.32 20.23 1.95
CA VAL A 168 -5.12 20.34 3.40
C VAL A 168 -5.48 21.75 3.91
N PRO A 169 -6.05 21.88 5.13
CA PRO A 169 -6.48 23.15 5.67
C PRO A 169 -5.32 24.06 6.12
N SER A 170 -4.18 23.49 6.47
CA SER A 170 -2.98 24.19 6.95
C SER A 170 -1.74 23.36 6.71
N ASP A 171 -0.60 24.02 6.67
CA ASP A 171 0.69 23.34 6.70
C ASP A 171 0.83 22.52 7.98
N GLY A 172 1.31 21.29 7.87
CA GLY A 172 1.46 20.42 9.03
C GLY A 172 1.87 19.00 8.72
N TYR A 173 2.11 18.24 9.78
CA TYR A 173 2.32 16.81 9.67
C TYR A 173 0.99 16.07 9.69
N TYR A 174 0.81 15.19 8.72
CA TYR A 174 -0.38 14.37 8.53
C TYR A 174 0.02 12.90 8.47
N LYS A 175 -0.82 12.05 9.08
CA LYS A 175 -0.77 10.62 8.86
C LYS A 175 -1.98 10.23 8.01
N LEU A 176 -1.72 9.63 6.87
CA LEU A 176 -2.71 9.18 5.92
C LEU A 176 -2.74 7.66 5.95
N THR A 177 -3.91 7.08 6.17
CA THR A 177 -4.12 5.62 6.04
C THR A 177 -5.12 5.36 4.93
N VAL A 178 -4.68 4.70 3.86
CA VAL A 178 -5.51 4.32 2.72
C VAL A 178 -5.82 2.85 2.81
N ASP A 179 -7.10 2.52 2.85
CA ASP A 179 -7.60 1.15 2.73
C ASP A 179 -8.26 0.97 1.36
N LEU A 180 -7.57 0.29 0.46
CA LEU A 180 -8.05 0.00 -0.89
C LEU A 180 -9.10 -1.12 -0.91
N ASN A 181 -9.25 -1.88 0.16
CA ASN A 181 -10.33 -2.86 0.28
C ASN A 181 -11.65 -2.16 0.60
N ALA A 182 -11.62 -1.20 1.53
CA ALA A 182 -12.78 -0.39 1.91
C ALA A 182 -12.98 0.85 1.01
N LEU A 183 -12.00 1.17 0.16
CA LEU A 183 -11.92 2.41 -0.62
C LEU A 183 -12.07 3.65 0.27
N THR A 184 -11.22 3.74 1.29
CA THR A 184 -11.24 4.85 2.25
C THR A 184 -9.86 5.46 2.49
N LEU A 185 -9.87 6.74 2.84
CA LEU A 185 -8.73 7.51 3.36
C LEU A 185 -9.08 7.99 4.77
N LEU A 186 -8.37 7.51 5.77
CA LEU A 186 -8.38 8.08 7.13
C LEU A 186 -7.26 9.11 7.26
N VAL A 187 -7.59 10.27 7.83
CA VAL A 187 -6.65 11.38 8.05
C VAL A 187 -6.45 11.60 9.55
N GLU A 188 -5.23 11.46 10.00
CA GLU A 188 -4.85 11.66 11.42
C GLU A 188 -3.75 12.72 11.55
N GLN A 189 -3.55 13.21 12.78
CA GLN A 189 -2.40 14.05 13.09
C GLN A 189 -1.11 13.24 12.89
N GLY A 190 -0.22 13.75 12.05
CA GLY A 190 1.10 13.16 11.85
C GLY A 190 2.07 13.50 12.97
N ASP A 191 3.08 12.66 13.12
CA ASP A 191 4.17 12.84 14.07
C ASP A 191 5.44 13.28 13.33
N PRO A 192 5.99 14.48 13.61
CA PRO A 192 7.22 14.96 12.99
C PRO A 192 8.45 14.13 13.38
N THR A 193 8.36 13.33 14.44
CA THR A 193 9.43 12.46 14.93
C THR A 193 9.24 10.99 14.54
N ALA A 194 8.12 10.66 13.93
CA ALA A 194 7.88 9.31 13.44
C ALA A 194 8.93 8.98 12.38
N ILE A 195 9.93 8.24 12.78
CA ILE A 195 10.63 7.35 11.84
C ILE A 195 9.53 6.39 11.40
N GLU A 196 9.16 6.39 10.11
CA GLU A 196 8.23 5.39 9.59
C GLU A 196 8.73 4.03 10.07
N GLU A 197 7.93 3.37 10.92
CA GLU A 197 8.15 1.95 11.13
C GLU A 197 7.88 1.34 9.76
N VAL A 198 8.95 1.04 9.05
CA VAL A 198 8.87 0.23 7.85
C VAL A 198 8.00 -0.96 8.25
N SER A 199 6.81 -1.00 7.68
CA SER A 199 5.83 -2.09 7.80
C SER A 199 6.58 -3.40 7.93
N ALA A 200 6.06 -4.37 8.67
CA ALA A 200 6.67 -5.65 8.99
C ALA A 200 7.24 -6.43 7.77
N ALA A 201 7.92 -5.73 6.88
CA ALA A 201 8.97 -6.25 6.05
C ALA A 201 9.89 -6.99 7.00
N VAL A 202 10.07 -8.24 6.72
CA VAL A 202 10.89 -9.18 7.46
C VAL A 202 12.14 -8.47 7.93
N LYS A 203 12.15 -8.08 9.21
CA LYS A 203 13.29 -7.31 9.77
C LYS A 203 14.42 -8.28 10.02
N PRO A 204 15.64 -7.97 9.60
CA PRO A 204 16.79 -8.76 10.01
C PRO A 204 16.94 -8.69 11.54
N VAL A 205 17.27 -9.80 12.14
CA VAL A 205 17.45 -9.94 13.59
C VAL A 205 18.94 -10.08 13.89
N VAL A 206 19.43 -9.30 14.85
CA VAL A 206 20.81 -9.40 15.32
C VAL A 206 20.81 -10.08 16.69
N THR A 207 21.60 -11.14 16.81
CA THR A 207 21.81 -11.89 18.06
C THR A 207 23.31 -11.97 18.39
N VAL A 208 23.64 -12.21 19.65
CA VAL A 208 25.04 -12.39 20.11
C VAL A 208 25.12 -13.69 20.87
N SER A 209 26.10 -14.53 20.50
CA SER A 209 26.39 -15.76 21.20
C SER A 209 27.90 -15.81 21.48
N GLY A 210 28.29 -15.62 22.74
CA GLY A 210 29.71 -15.50 23.13
C GLY A 210 30.35 -14.29 22.44
N SER A 211 31.41 -14.56 21.64
CA SER A 211 32.11 -13.54 20.84
C SER A 211 31.53 -13.34 19.44
N THR A 212 30.52 -14.09 19.05
CA THR A 212 29.95 -14.05 17.69
C THR A 212 28.69 -13.20 17.62
N ILE A 213 28.67 -12.24 16.72
CA ILE A 213 27.47 -11.47 16.30
C ILE A 213 26.87 -12.21 15.11
N GLN A 214 25.60 -12.59 15.18
CA GLN A 214 24.86 -13.22 14.11
C GLN A 214 23.76 -12.25 13.59
N VAL A 215 23.63 -12.17 12.29
CA VAL A 215 22.59 -11.44 11.60
C VAL A 215 21.75 -12.43 10.80
N LEU A 216 20.50 -12.58 11.20
CA LEU A 216 19.51 -13.41 10.52
C LEU A 216 18.67 -12.51 9.61
N THR A 217 18.69 -12.76 8.33
CA THR A 217 17.93 -11.94 7.34
C THR A 217 16.43 -12.15 7.44
N ASN A 218 16.00 -13.32 7.94
CA ASN A 218 14.59 -13.73 8.02
C ASN A 218 13.82 -13.58 6.68
N GLY A 219 14.53 -13.61 5.55
CA GLY A 219 13.95 -13.40 4.23
C GLY A 219 13.97 -11.93 3.76
N ALA A 220 14.53 -10.99 4.55
CA ALA A 220 14.82 -9.65 4.06
C ALA A 220 15.94 -9.69 3.02
N VAL A 221 15.82 -8.90 1.96
CA VAL A 221 16.92 -8.66 1.02
C VAL A 221 17.88 -7.68 1.67
N VAL A 222 19.06 -8.18 2.04
CA VAL A 222 20.12 -7.40 2.69
C VAL A 222 21.20 -7.09 1.67
N ASP A 223 21.57 -5.82 1.52
CA ASP A 223 22.63 -5.39 0.61
C ASP A 223 24.00 -5.57 1.27
N ASP A 224 24.13 -5.04 2.48
CA ASP A 224 25.36 -5.17 3.25
C ASP A 224 25.11 -5.09 4.76
N VAL A 225 26.05 -5.62 5.52
CA VAL A 225 26.11 -5.55 6.99
C VAL A 225 27.46 -4.98 7.39
N MET A 226 27.47 -3.99 8.28
CA MET A 226 28.64 -3.36 8.83
C MET A 226 28.60 -3.39 10.36
N VAL A 227 29.72 -3.67 10.98
CA VAL A 227 29.88 -3.65 12.44
C VAL A 227 30.86 -2.54 12.81
N PHE A 228 30.44 -1.66 13.71
CA PHE A 228 31.25 -0.53 14.18
C PHE A 228 31.55 -0.65 15.66
N ASP A 229 32.74 -0.22 16.05
CA ASP A 229 33.09 -0.01 17.45
C ASP A 229 32.48 1.31 18.00
N LEU A 230 32.65 1.60 19.29
CA LEU A 230 32.16 2.83 19.92
C LEU A 230 32.85 4.11 19.41
N LEU A 231 33.98 3.98 18.74
CA LEU A 231 34.70 5.12 18.15
C LEU A 231 34.20 5.39 16.71
N GLY A 232 33.30 4.56 16.19
CA GLY A 232 32.73 4.68 14.84
C GLY A 232 33.64 4.04 13.77
N ASN A 233 34.66 3.27 14.14
CA ASN A 233 35.43 2.53 13.16
C ASN A 233 34.67 1.29 12.71
N CYS A 234 34.63 1.04 11.40
CA CYS A 234 34.10 -0.21 10.87
C CYS A 234 35.13 -1.33 11.13
N VAL A 235 34.75 -2.28 11.98
CA VAL A 235 35.62 -3.39 12.41
C VAL A 235 35.35 -4.69 11.67
N ALA A 236 34.16 -4.80 11.03
CA ALA A 236 33.80 -5.91 10.15
C ALA A 236 32.73 -5.49 9.19
N SER A 237 32.68 -6.04 7.98
CA SER A 237 31.61 -5.82 7.01
C SER A 237 31.52 -7.01 6.05
N THR A 238 30.31 -7.21 5.48
CA THR A 238 30.08 -8.16 4.40
C THR A 238 28.94 -7.65 3.51
N VAL A 239 28.99 -8.02 2.23
CA VAL A 239 27.82 -7.99 1.33
C VAL A 239 27.06 -9.28 1.61
N ALA A 240 25.79 -9.19 1.98
CA ALA A 240 25.05 -10.36 2.46
C ALA A 240 23.70 -10.45 1.73
N ASP A 241 23.55 -11.53 0.98
CA ASP A 241 22.27 -11.99 0.42
C ASP A 241 21.61 -13.09 1.27
N SER A 242 22.24 -13.45 2.40
CA SER A 242 21.83 -14.50 3.32
C SER A 242 22.30 -14.19 4.75
N ASP A 243 21.92 -15.05 5.70
CA ASP A 243 22.39 -14.96 7.09
C ASP A 243 23.92 -14.91 7.17
N CYS A 244 24.45 -14.03 8.02
CA CYS A 244 25.87 -13.87 8.20
C CYS A 244 26.28 -13.78 9.67
N SER A 245 27.58 -13.98 9.96
CA SER A 245 28.11 -13.89 11.30
C SER A 245 29.50 -13.27 11.32
N PHE A 246 29.84 -12.62 12.44
CA PHE A 246 31.13 -11.98 12.68
C PHE A 246 31.68 -12.41 14.02
N ASP A 247 32.87 -13.00 14.03
CA ASP A 247 33.62 -13.34 15.26
C ASP A 247 34.44 -12.14 15.70
N MET A 248 34.09 -11.59 16.86
CA MET A 248 34.74 -10.40 17.40
C MET A 248 35.95 -10.80 18.23
N ALA A 249 37.11 -10.17 17.95
CA ALA A 249 38.35 -10.46 18.65
C ALA A 249 38.36 -10.01 20.11
N HIS A 250 37.50 -9.04 20.46
CA HIS A 250 37.43 -8.47 21.80
C HIS A 250 35.98 -8.32 22.25
N GLY A 251 35.73 -8.51 23.55
CA GLY A 251 34.48 -8.14 24.17
C GLY A 251 34.28 -6.60 24.12
N GLY A 252 33.04 -6.17 24.00
CA GLY A 252 32.77 -4.75 23.93
C GLY A 252 31.37 -4.44 23.42
N VAL A 253 31.10 -3.15 23.24
CA VAL A 253 29.86 -2.66 22.64
C VAL A 253 30.08 -2.34 21.17
N TYR A 254 29.21 -2.87 20.33
CA TYR A 254 29.26 -2.68 18.89
C TYR A 254 27.91 -2.18 18.37
N VAL A 255 27.94 -1.49 17.25
CA VAL A 255 26.76 -1.11 16.47
C VAL A 255 26.78 -1.89 15.16
N VAL A 256 25.75 -2.70 14.94
CA VAL A 256 25.55 -3.42 13.69
C VAL A 256 24.59 -2.61 12.83
N ARG A 257 25.05 -2.17 11.67
CA ARG A 257 24.25 -1.51 10.65
C ARG A 257 23.98 -2.46 9.50
N ILE A 258 22.71 -2.57 9.11
CA ILE A 258 22.24 -3.46 8.05
C ILE A 258 21.52 -2.60 7.03
N ASN A 259 22.00 -2.59 5.79
CA ASN A 259 21.38 -1.91 4.68
C ASN A 259 20.50 -2.90 3.89
N CYS A 260 19.24 -2.53 3.65
CA CYS A 260 18.24 -3.33 2.95
C CYS A 260 17.53 -2.43 1.93
N GLY A 261 18.07 -2.30 0.72
CA GLY A 261 17.56 -1.35 -0.28
C GLY A 261 17.56 0.08 0.25
N ASN A 262 16.38 0.67 0.39
CA ASN A 262 16.21 2.03 0.92
C ASN A 262 16.11 2.08 2.46
N ALA A 263 16.10 0.94 3.16
CA ALA A 263 15.98 0.86 4.61
C ALA A 263 17.35 0.60 5.27
N VAL A 264 17.58 1.22 6.42
CA VAL A 264 18.78 1.01 7.23
C VAL A 264 18.37 0.61 8.64
N TYR A 265 18.82 -0.55 9.10
CA TYR A 265 18.62 -1.02 10.46
C TYR A 265 19.92 -0.86 11.27
N SER A 266 19.79 -0.43 12.51
CA SER A 266 20.93 -0.30 13.43
C SER A 266 20.60 -0.95 14.77
N ASN A 267 21.47 -1.86 15.20
CA ASN A 267 21.34 -2.59 16.45
C ASN A 267 22.59 -2.40 17.30
N LYS A 268 22.40 -2.00 18.56
CA LYS A 268 23.49 -2.00 19.56
C LYS A 268 23.57 -3.38 20.21
N VAL A 269 24.75 -3.97 20.19
CA VAL A 269 25.01 -5.29 20.77
C VAL A 269 26.15 -5.24 21.77
N ILE A 270 26.18 -6.19 22.70
CA ILE A 270 27.24 -6.35 23.70
C ILE A 270 27.80 -7.73 23.51
N VAL A 271 29.09 -7.80 23.13
CA VAL A 271 29.90 -9.01 23.03
C VAL A 271 30.65 -9.20 24.37
N LYS A 272 30.60 -10.38 24.94
CA LYS A 272 31.23 -10.71 26.23
C LYS A 272 32.60 -11.35 26.05
#